data_3c8172526a4800734e1b1b45a0b7b6be
#
_entry.id   3c8172526a4800734e1b1b45a0b7b6be
#
_cell.length_a   1.000
_cell.length_b   1.000
_cell.length_c   1.000
_cell.angle_alpha   90.00
_cell.angle_beta   90.00
_cell.angle_gamma   90.00
#
_symmetry.space_group_name_H-M   'P 1'
#
loop_
_entity.id
_entity.type
_entity.pdbx_description
1 polymer ?
#
loop_
_entity_poly.entity_id
_entity_poly.type
_entity_poly.pdbx_seq_one_letter_code
_entity_poly.pdbx_strand_id
1 'polypeptide(L)'
;MEKQNLDWGSLGFAYVKTDKRYVTNFKDGAWDNGVLTDDATVSISECAGVLQYAQTCFEGLKAYTTEQGKIVTFRPDLNAERMATTCARLEMPVLPKERFIDAVSQVVKANASWVPPYGSGATFYLRPYMFGSSSVIGVKPAEEYQFRLFGTPVGPYFKGGAHPITVRISDLDRAAPHGTGDIKAGLNYAMSLHNIVDAHKNGFDENMYLDPKTHTYIEETGGANILFVTKDNKIVTPKSDSILPSITRRSLVDVAKKYLGLEVEERKINKEELPDFTECGLCGTAAVISPIGKIVDHGKEICLPSGMDDFGPVLKNLYDTLTGIQMGRLEAPAGWIYEIC
;
A
#
# COMPACT_ATOMS: atom_id res chain seq x y z
N MET A 1 22.29 14.44 11.30
CA MET A 1 22.88 13.33 10.51
C MET A 1 22.95 13.78 9.07
N GLU A 2 24.09 13.63 8.42
CA GLU A 2 24.26 13.99 7.00
C GLU A 2 23.45 13.02 6.12
N LYS A 3 22.70 13.55 5.17
CA LYS A 3 21.89 12.76 4.23
C LYS A 3 22.76 12.28 3.07
N GLN A 4 22.35 11.17 2.43
CA GLN A 4 23.01 10.67 1.22
C GLN A 4 22.96 11.75 0.12
N ASN A 5 24.03 11.81 -0.67
CA ASN A 5 24.11 12.74 -1.80
C ASN A 5 23.31 12.17 -3.01
N LEU A 6 22.00 12.37 -2.99
CA LEU A 6 21.07 11.91 -4.02
C LEU A 6 20.25 13.09 -4.56
N ASP A 7 19.91 13.05 -5.83
CA ASP A 7 18.88 13.91 -6.37
C ASP A 7 17.50 13.34 -5.99
N TRP A 8 17.02 13.74 -4.81
CA TRP A 8 15.77 13.27 -4.22
C TRP A 8 14.55 13.55 -5.10
N GLY A 9 14.58 14.66 -5.84
CA GLY A 9 13.47 15.07 -6.72
C GLY A 9 13.33 14.23 -7.98
N SER A 10 14.43 13.59 -8.43
CA SER A 10 14.44 12.74 -9.60
C SER A 10 14.13 11.26 -9.32
N LEU A 11 14.03 10.87 -8.04
CA LEU A 11 13.74 9.49 -7.70
C LEU A 11 12.38 9.05 -8.23
N GLY A 12 12.35 7.85 -8.82
CA GLY A 12 11.13 7.11 -9.12
C GLY A 12 10.78 6.12 -8.00
N PHE A 13 9.91 5.17 -8.32
CA PHE A 13 9.55 4.08 -7.41
C PHE A 13 10.37 2.80 -7.71
N ALA A 14 11.69 2.95 -7.83
CA ALA A 14 12.63 1.87 -8.09
C ALA A 14 13.44 1.50 -6.84
N TYR A 15 13.91 0.25 -6.79
CA TYR A 15 14.74 -0.21 -5.69
C TYR A 15 16.12 0.44 -5.73
N VAL A 16 16.49 1.09 -4.64
CA VAL A 16 17.84 1.57 -4.34
C VAL A 16 18.33 0.79 -3.12
N LYS A 17 19.49 0.11 -3.25
CA LYS A 17 20.07 -0.64 -2.14
C LYS A 17 20.54 0.32 -1.06
N THR A 18 20.06 0.13 0.18
CA THR A 18 20.45 0.88 1.38
C THR A 18 21.37 0.05 2.28
N ASP A 19 21.88 0.63 3.35
CA ASP A 19 22.97 0.04 4.16
C ASP A 19 22.50 -1.20 4.93
N LYS A 20 21.35 -1.15 5.60
CA LYS A 20 20.90 -2.21 6.51
C LYS A 20 19.48 -2.67 6.26
N ARG A 21 19.24 -3.95 6.55
CA ARG A 21 17.94 -4.62 6.62
C ARG A 21 17.85 -5.47 7.86
N TYR A 22 16.62 -5.71 8.32
CA TYR A 22 16.35 -6.62 9.44
C TYR A 22 15.98 -8.00 8.90
N VAL A 23 16.50 -9.06 9.52
CA VAL A 23 16.21 -10.44 9.20
C VAL A 23 15.96 -11.22 10.47
N THR A 24 14.91 -12.04 10.51
CA THR A 24 14.65 -13.00 11.58
C THR A 24 14.04 -14.26 11.00
N ASN A 25 14.36 -15.41 11.58
CA ASN A 25 13.93 -16.72 11.14
C ASN A 25 13.01 -17.34 12.17
N PHE A 26 12.00 -18.07 11.68
CA PHE A 26 11.15 -18.95 12.47
C PHE A 26 11.56 -20.38 12.18
N LYS A 27 11.93 -21.10 13.23
CA LYS A 27 12.36 -22.48 13.17
C LYS A 27 12.06 -23.19 14.50
N ASP A 28 11.70 -24.46 14.45
CA ASP A 28 11.41 -25.28 15.64
C ASP A 28 10.36 -24.63 16.56
N GLY A 29 9.36 -23.97 15.95
CA GLY A 29 8.25 -23.32 16.67
C GLY A 29 8.57 -21.96 17.29
N ALA A 30 9.73 -21.38 17.04
CA ALA A 30 10.17 -20.13 17.65
C ALA A 30 10.85 -19.16 16.66
N TRP A 31 10.73 -17.87 16.93
CA TRP A 31 11.53 -16.84 16.28
C TRP A 31 12.89 -16.68 16.94
N ASP A 32 13.96 -16.59 16.14
CA ASP A 32 15.28 -16.16 16.63
C ASP A 32 15.27 -14.66 17.06
N ASN A 33 16.38 -14.17 17.59
CA ASN A 33 16.47 -12.77 18.07
C ASN A 33 16.40 -11.73 16.96
N GLY A 34 16.61 -12.12 15.70
CA GLY A 34 16.75 -11.22 14.57
C GLY A 34 18.04 -10.40 14.56
N VAL A 35 18.38 -9.87 13.40
CA VAL A 35 19.64 -9.15 13.19
C VAL A 35 19.52 -8.08 12.12
N LEU A 36 20.23 -6.97 12.28
CA LEU A 36 20.52 -6.02 11.21
C LEU A 36 21.71 -6.53 10.38
N THR A 37 21.53 -6.65 9.08
CA THR A 37 22.57 -7.07 8.13
C THR A 37 22.64 -6.15 6.93
N ASP A 38 23.76 -6.12 6.22
CA ASP A 38 23.93 -5.48 4.91
C ASP A 38 23.75 -6.45 3.74
N ASP A 39 23.59 -7.76 4.03
CA ASP A 39 23.34 -8.77 3.01
C ASP A 39 21.91 -8.66 2.48
N ALA A 40 21.80 -8.26 1.21
CA ALA A 40 20.54 -8.17 0.48
C ALA A 40 20.12 -9.48 -0.19
N THR A 41 20.95 -10.53 -0.10
CA THR A 41 20.72 -11.81 -0.75
C THR A 41 19.78 -12.68 0.09
N VAL A 42 18.95 -13.47 -0.59
CA VAL A 42 18.15 -14.54 0.00
C VAL A 42 18.64 -15.85 -0.59
N SER A 43 19.14 -16.75 0.27
CA SER A 43 19.53 -18.11 -0.14
C SER A 43 18.53 -19.10 0.46
N ILE A 44 17.83 -19.84 -0.40
CA ILE A 44 16.80 -20.81 -0.04
C ILE A 44 16.89 -22.05 -0.94
N SER A 45 16.26 -23.14 -0.50
CA SER A 45 16.13 -24.36 -1.31
C SER A 45 15.30 -24.09 -2.58
N GLU A 46 15.63 -24.76 -3.69
CA GLU A 46 14.79 -24.76 -4.89
C GLU A 46 13.36 -25.26 -4.60
N CYS A 47 13.19 -26.09 -3.58
CA CYS A 47 11.90 -26.63 -3.11
C CYS A 47 11.25 -25.74 -2.03
N ALA A 48 11.73 -24.51 -1.76
CA ALA A 48 11.15 -23.66 -0.75
C ALA A 48 9.67 -23.38 -1.04
N GLY A 49 8.83 -23.35 0.01
CA GLY A 49 7.38 -23.16 -0.10
C GLY A 49 6.99 -21.88 -0.84
N VAL A 50 7.79 -20.83 -0.73
CA VAL A 50 7.59 -19.60 -1.48
C VAL A 50 7.73 -19.78 -2.99
N LEU A 51 8.68 -20.61 -3.45
CA LEU A 51 8.93 -20.87 -4.87
C LEU A 51 7.90 -21.83 -5.47
N GLN A 52 7.42 -22.79 -4.69
CA GLN A 52 6.48 -23.81 -5.18
C GLN A 52 5.03 -23.36 -5.12
N TYR A 53 4.62 -22.68 -4.04
CA TYR A 53 3.20 -22.40 -3.76
C TYR A 53 2.93 -20.93 -3.42
N ALA A 54 3.88 -20.02 -3.70
CA ALA A 54 3.76 -18.60 -3.41
C ALA A 54 3.36 -18.30 -1.95
N GLN A 55 3.82 -19.15 -0.98
CA GLN A 55 3.55 -18.94 0.43
C GLN A 55 4.37 -17.76 0.96
N THR A 56 3.86 -16.55 0.70
CA THR A 56 4.49 -15.27 1.05
C THR A 56 3.46 -14.18 1.26
N CYS A 57 3.79 -13.28 2.16
CA CYS A 57 3.05 -12.04 2.40
C CYS A 57 4.01 -10.85 2.49
N PHE A 58 3.48 -9.65 2.31
CA PHE A 58 4.29 -8.44 2.42
C PHE A 58 3.48 -7.27 2.96
N GLU A 59 4.18 -6.25 3.40
CA GLU A 59 3.63 -4.98 3.81
C GLU A 59 4.31 -3.82 3.10
N GLY A 60 3.71 -2.64 3.21
CA GLY A 60 4.29 -1.40 2.73
C GLY A 60 3.91 -0.26 3.65
N LEU A 61 4.91 0.42 4.18
CA LEU A 61 4.76 1.63 4.97
C LEU A 61 5.91 2.60 4.64
N LYS A 62 5.85 3.80 5.17
CA LYS A 62 6.84 4.84 4.88
C LYS A 62 7.39 5.45 6.16
N ALA A 63 8.65 5.88 6.09
CA ALA A 63 9.21 6.84 7.03
C ALA A 63 9.36 8.20 6.35
N TYR A 64 9.15 9.24 7.14
CA TYR A 64 9.13 10.64 6.70
C TYR A 64 10.08 11.46 7.56
N THR A 65 10.73 12.45 6.97
CA THR A 65 11.31 13.55 7.74
C THR A 65 10.25 14.63 7.92
N THR A 66 9.93 14.98 9.16
CA THR A 66 8.94 16.02 9.47
C THR A 66 9.53 17.41 9.23
N GLU A 67 8.66 18.43 9.24
CA GLU A 67 9.07 19.84 9.18
C GLU A 67 10.07 20.22 10.28
N GLN A 68 9.98 19.58 11.45
CA GLN A 68 10.90 19.78 12.59
C GLN A 68 12.19 18.94 12.49
N GLY A 69 12.37 18.21 11.39
CA GLY A 69 13.57 17.39 11.15
C GLY A 69 13.57 16.03 11.83
N LYS A 70 12.49 15.65 12.52
CA LYS A 70 12.34 14.32 13.14
C LYS A 70 12.03 13.26 12.08
N ILE A 71 12.49 12.03 12.30
CA ILE A 71 12.12 10.89 11.45
C ILE A 71 10.99 10.12 12.14
N VAL A 72 9.90 9.93 11.42
CA VAL A 72 8.68 9.28 11.91
C VAL A 72 8.18 8.21 10.96
N THR A 73 7.34 7.28 11.46
CA THR A 73 6.53 6.40 10.64
C THR A 73 5.04 6.59 10.95
N PHE A 74 4.19 6.20 10.01
CA PHE A 74 2.74 6.39 10.10
C PHE A 74 2.04 5.05 10.30
N ARG A 75 1.37 4.88 11.46
CA ARG A 75 0.52 3.73 11.86
C ARG A 75 1.16 2.35 11.59
N PRO A 76 2.42 2.08 12.00
CA PRO A 76 3.06 0.79 11.79
C PRO A 76 2.38 -0.34 12.54
N ASP A 77 1.65 -0.05 13.62
CA ASP A 77 0.80 -0.96 14.38
C ASP A 77 -0.26 -1.63 13.48
N LEU A 78 -0.91 -0.89 12.61
CA LEU A 78 -1.89 -1.42 11.68
C LEU A 78 -1.27 -2.28 10.57
N ASN A 79 -0.04 -1.98 10.15
CA ASN A 79 0.70 -2.85 9.25
C ASN A 79 1.03 -4.18 9.93
N ALA A 80 1.47 -4.16 11.18
CA ALA A 80 1.72 -5.37 11.97
C ALA A 80 0.46 -6.24 12.12
N GLU A 81 -0.68 -5.62 12.46
CA GLU A 81 -1.97 -6.31 12.60
C GLU A 81 -2.44 -6.92 11.28
N ARG A 82 -2.33 -6.19 10.16
CA ARG A 82 -2.72 -6.71 8.86
C ARG A 82 -1.80 -7.82 8.38
N MET A 83 -0.48 -7.71 8.63
CA MET A 83 0.45 -8.79 8.35
C MET A 83 0.13 -10.04 9.18
N ALA A 84 -0.23 -9.89 10.46
CA ALA A 84 -0.65 -11.00 11.32
C ALA A 84 -1.89 -11.71 10.75
N THR A 85 -2.91 -10.95 10.32
CA THR A 85 -4.10 -11.49 9.66
C THR A 85 -3.75 -12.25 8.37
N THR A 86 -2.86 -11.68 7.55
CA THR A 86 -2.40 -12.34 6.31
C THR A 86 -1.64 -13.62 6.62
N CYS A 87 -0.72 -13.60 7.60
CA CYS A 87 0.03 -14.78 8.02
C CYS A 87 -0.91 -15.89 8.50
N ALA A 88 -1.86 -15.58 9.38
CA ALA A 88 -2.82 -16.55 9.89
C ALA A 88 -3.64 -17.19 8.75
N ARG A 89 -4.07 -16.42 7.75
CA ARG A 89 -4.83 -16.91 6.58
C ARG A 89 -4.00 -17.84 5.68
N LEU A 90 -2.68 -17.64 5.63
CA LEU A 90 -1.74 -18.44 4.82
C LEU A 90 -1.02 -19.55 5.61
N GLU A 91 -1.49 -19.86 6.83
CA GLU A 91 -0.87 -20.86 7.73
C GLU A 91 0.63 -20.56 7.97
N MET A 92 0.95 -19.27 8.17
CA MET A 92 2.30 -18.78 8.46
C MET A 92 2.39 -18.32 9.91
N PRO A 93 3.57 -18.41 10.57
CA PRO A 93 3.73 -17.91 11.94
C PRO A 93 3.55 -16.39 12.00
N VAL A 94 2.89 -15.92 13.06
CA VAL A 94 2.71 -14.49 13.29
C VAL A 94 3.96 -13.92 13.97
N LEU A 95 4.54 -12.86 13.40
CA LEU A 95 5.55 -12.06 14.10
C LEU A 95 4.85 -11.15 15.11
N PRO A 96 5.24 -11.14 16.42
CA PRO A 96 4.63 -10.27 17.42
C PRO A 96 4.64 -8.79 16.99
N LYS A 97 3.54 -8.08 17.27
CA LYS A 97 3.34 -6.67 16.86
C LYS A 97 4.48 -5.75 17.32
N GLU A 98 4.88 -5.88 18.57
CA GLU A 98 5.97 -5.08 19.17
C GLU A 98 7.28 -5.34 18.45
N ARG A 99 7.52 -6.59 18.05
CA ARG A 99 8.73 -6.97 17.34
C ARG A 99 8.73 -6.46 15.89
N PHE A 100 7.57 -6.43 15.24
CA PHE A 100 7.42 -5.80 13.92
C PHE A 100 7.74 -4.30 14.00
N ILE A 101 7.18 -3.59 14.98
CA ILE A 101 7.40 -2.15 15.18
C ILE A 101 8.89 -1.87 15.52
N ASP A 102 9.49 -2.69 16.37
CA ASP A 102 10.91 -2.59 16.70
C ASP A 102 11.80 -2.81 15.47
N ALA A 103 11.52 -3.81 14.65
CA ALA A 103 12.23 -4.04 13.39
C ALA A 103 12.14 -2.82 12.44
N VAL A 104 10.96 -2.19 12.34
CA VAL A 104 10.78 -0.94 11.59
C VAL A 104 11.69 0.16 12.15
N SER A 105 11.67 0.35 13.47
CA SER A 105 12.52 1.36 14.14
C SER A 105 14.01 1.11 13.89
N GLN A 106 14.47 -0.13 14.05
CA GLN A 106 15.87 -0.49 13.82
C GLN A 106 16.32 -0.21 12.38
N VAL A 107 15.53 -0.62 11.38
CA VAL A 107 15.87 -0.40 9.96
C VAL A 107 15.90 1.09 9.63
N VAL A 108 14.93 1.86 10.10
CA VAL A 108 14.88 3.31 9.83
C VAL A 108 16.06 4.01 10.49
N LYS A 109 16.38 3.72 11.77
CA LYS A 109 17.54 4.27 12.46
C LYS A 109 18.86 3.95 11.76
N ALA A 110 19.04 2.69 11.38
CA ALA A 110 20.27 2.23 10.72
C ALA A 110 20.45 2.83 9.30
N ASN A 111 19.36 3.30 8.68
CA ASN A 111 19.36 3.93 7.36
C ASN A 111 18.90 5.40 7.40
N ALA A 112 19.07 6.10 8.52
CA ALA A 112 18.54 7.45 8.68
C ALA A 112 19.13 8.47 7.68
N SER A 113 20.35 8.24 7.17
CA SER A 113 20.95 9.04 6.09
C SER A 113 20.22 8.87 4.74
N TRP A 114 19.52 7.74 4.54
CA TRP A 114 18.74 7.41 3.35
C TRP A 114 17.28 7.89 3.42
N VAL A 115 16.81 8.34 4.58
CA VAL A 115 15.48 8.94 4.72
C VAL A 115 15.52 10.33 4.06
N PRO A 116 14.71 10.59 3.02
CA PRO A 116 14.74 11.87 2.31
C PRO A 116 14.50 13.07 3.20
N PRO A 117 15.12 14.21 2.93
CA PRO A 117 14.88 15.44 3.71
C PRO A 117 13.44 15.95 3.50
N TYR A 118 12.95 16.69 4.51
CA TYR A 118 11.66 17.39 4.39
C TYR A 118 11.63 18.32 3.17
N GLY A 119 10.51 18.37 2.48
CA GLY A 119 10.34 19.23 1.30
C GLY A 119 10.91 18.67 -0.01
N SER A 120 11.61 17.54 0.01
CA SER A 120 12.17 16.92 -1.21
C SER A 120 11.14 16.24 -2.12
N GLY A 121 9.88 16.06 -1.64
CA GLY A 121 8.87 15.27 -2.34
C GLY A 121 9.07 13.75 -2.26
N ALA A 122 10.26 13.29 -1.83
CA ALA A 122 10.58 11.88 -1.67
C ALA A 122 10.29 11.37 -0.26
N THR A 123 10.19 10.05 -0.12
CA THR A 123 9.93 9.36 1.16
C THR A 123 10.77 8.10 1.26
N PHE A 124 10.90 7.54 2.47
CA PHE A 124 11.59 6.27 2.66
C PHE A 124 10.57 5.14 2.74
N TYR A 125 10.48 4.34 1.69
CA TYR A 125 9.53 3.22 1.60
C TYR A 125 10.12 1.99 2.26
N LEU A 126 9.36 1.37 3.15
CA LEU A 126 9.71 0.17 3.90
C LEU A 126 8.93 -1.02 3.36
N ARG A 127 9.62 -2.14 3.14
CA ARG A 127 9.08 -3.40 2.64
C ARG A 127 9.31 -4.53 3.64
N PRO A 128 8.44 -4.70 4.65
CA PRO A 128 8.36 -5.94 5.41
C PRO A 128 7.80 -7.05 4.53
N TYR A 129 8.37 -8.25 4.60
CA TYR A 129 7.82 -9.43 3.93
C TYR A 129 8.24 -10.70 4.67
N MET A 130 7.43 -11.75 4.51
CA MET A 130 7.66 -13.06 5.10
C MET A 130 7.38 -14.13 4.06
N PHE A 131 8.12 -15.22 4.13
CA PHE A 131 7.98 -16.34 3.19
C PHE A 131 8.37 -17.68 3.82
N GLY A 132 7.76 -18.77 3.32
CA GLY A 132 8.14 -20.14 3.65
C GLY A 132 9.47 -20.49 3.02
N SER A 133 10.48 -20.78 3.84
CA SER A 133 11.88 -21.00 3.43
C SER A 133 12.28 -22.47 3.41
N SER A 134 11.60 -23.34 4.16
CA SER A 134 11.89 -24.79 4.15
C SER A 134 11.39 -25.48 2.89
N SER A 135 12.01 -26.61 2.58
CA SER A 135 11.69 -27.44 1.41
C SER A 135 10.35 -28.15 1.55
N VAL A 136 9.46 -28.00 0.56
CA VAL A 136 8.18 -28.69 0.47
C VAL A 136 7.91 -29.13 -0.97
N ILE A 137 7.44 -30.37 -1.17
CA ILE A 137 6.97 -30.86 -2.48
C ILE A 137 5.46 -31.05 -2.46
N GLY A 138 4.91 -31.66 -1.41
CA GLY A 138 3.47 -31.75 -1.23
C GLY A 138 2.87 -30.41 -0.83
N VAL A 139 1.59 -30.17 -1.18
CA VAL A 139 0.88 -28.94 -0.79
C VAL A 139 0.64 -28.96 0.72
N LYS A 140 1.52 -28.30 1.46
CA LYS A 140 1.43 -28.11 2.92
C LYS A 140 2.15 -26.82 3.30
N PRO A 141 1.87 -26.23 4.50
CA PRO A 141 2.66 -25.12 5.02
C PRO A 141 4.14 -25.49 5.15
N ALA A 142 5.01 -24.51 4.96
CA ALA A 142 6.42 -24.65 5.29
C ALA A 142 6.61 -24.87 6.80
N GLU A 143 7.74 -25.42 7.21
CA GLU A 143 8.09 -25.64 8.62
C GLU A 143 9.01 -24.53 9.15
N GLU A 144 9.76 -23.88 8.23
CA GLU A 144 10.63 -22.76 8.53
C GLU A 144 10.22 -21.55 7.70
N TYR A 145 10.35 -20.35 8.28
CA TYR A 145 10.01 -19.09 7.63
C TYR A 145 11.07 -18.03 7.89
N GLN A 146 11.18 -17.08 6.97
CA GLN A 146 12.04 -15.94 7.17
C GLN A 146 11.20 -14.65 7.02
N PHE A 147 11.31 -13.76 8.00
CA PHE A 147 10.85 -12.38 7.91
C PHE A 147 12.03 -11.47 7.59
N ARG A 148 11.83 -10.58 6.64
CA ARG A 148 12.80 -9.55 6.26
C ARG A 148 12.11 -8.19 6.16
N LEU A 149 12.88 -7.15 6.48
CA LEU A 149 12.45 -5.77 6.30
C LEU A 149 13.61 -4.97 5.73
N PHE A 150 13.41 -4.33 4.60
CA PHE A 150 14.33 -3.36 4.02
C PHE A 150 13.62 -2.05 3.72
N GLY A 151 14.40 -0.98 3.54
CA GLY A 151 13.89 0.31 3.10
C GLY A 151 14.62 0.79 1.85
N THR A 152 13.95 1.65 1.09
CA THR A 152 14.49 2.29 -0.11
C THR A 152 13.93 3.71 -0.23
N PRO A 153 14.75 4.72 -0.56
CA PRO A 153 14.22 6.04 -0.86
C PRO A 153 13.44 5.99 -2.18
N VAL A 154 12.26 6.59 -2.19
CA VAL A 154 11.39 6.65 -3.38
C VAL A 154 10.89 8.07 -3.58
N GLY A 155 10.77 8.49 -4.83
CA GLY A 155 10.10 9.71 -5.24
C GLY A 155 8.58 9.59 -5.23
N PRO A 156 7.87 10.56 -5.79
CA PRO A 156 6.45 10.45 -6.05
C PRO A 156 6.14 9.19 -6.87
N TYR A 157 5.03 8.53 -6.56
CA TYR A 157 4.63 7.30 -7.27
C TYR A 157 4.45 7.54 -8.78
N PHE A 158 3.90 8.69 -9.15
CA PHE A 158 3.84 9.15 -10.53
C PHE A 158 4.92 10.21 -10.78
N LYS A 159 5.63 10.09 -11.89
CA LYS A 159 6.60 11.12 -12.33
C LYS A 159 5.86 12.45 -12.58
N GLY A 160 6.37 13.53 -12.00
CA GLY A 160 5.75 14.84 -12.12
C GLY A 160 4.70 15.18 -11.03
N GLY A 161 4.51 14.29 -10.05
CA GLY A 161 3.52 14.44 -8.98
C GLY A 161 2.22 13.71 -9.26
N ALA A 162 1.24 13.86 -8.38
CA ALA A 162 -0.07 13.25 -8.56
C ALA A 162 -0.86 14.06 -9.60
N HIS A 163 -1.09 13.47 -10.76
CA HIS A 163 -1.96 13.97 -11.84
C HIS A 163 -3.09 12.97 -12.08
N PRO A 164 -4.23 13.42 -12.62
CA PRO A 164 -5.36 12.54 -12.91
C PRO A 164 -4.99 11.45 -13.91
N ILE A 165 -5.42 10.23 -13.60
CA ILE A 165 -5.16 9.04 -14.42
C ILE A 165 -6.44 8.57 -15.11
N THR A 166 -6.25 7.74 -16.16
CA THR A 166 -7.33 7.03 -16.85
C THR A 166 -7.33 5.57 -16.44
N VAL A 167 -8.45 5.07 -15.93
CA VAL A 167 -8.62 3.67 -15.55
C VAL A 167 -9.68 3.00 -16.42
N ARG A 168 -9.54 1.69 -16.63
CA ARG A 168 -10.61 0.90 -17.27
C ARG A 168 -11.24 -0.07 -16.29
N ILE A 169 -12.49 -0.43 -16.51
CA ILE A 169 -13.14 -1.56 -15.82
C ILE A 169 -12.59 -2.85 -16.44
N SER A 170 -12.12 -3.76 -15.59
CA SER A 170 -11.56 -5.04 -16.00
C SER A 170 -12.64 -6.11 -16.13
N ASP A 171 -12.52 -6.96 -17.17
CA ASP A 171 -13.30 -8.19 -17.33
C ASP A 171 -12.77 -9.36 -16.50
N LEU A 172 -11.53 -9.25 -16.00
CA LEU A 172 -10.89 -10.26 -15.19
C LEU A 172 -11.02 -9.92 -13.71
N ASP A 173 -11.10 -10.94 -12.88
CA ASP A 173 -11.20 -10.79 -11.43
C ASP A 173 -9.84 -10.47 -10.80
N ARG A 174 -9.85 -9.64 -9.74
CA ARG A 174 -8.68 -9.41 -8.91
C ARG A 174 -8.47 -10.54 -7.90
N ALA A 175 -9.54 -11.10 -7.39
CA ALA A 175 -9.54 -12.20 -6.43
C ALA A 175 -10.85 -12.99 -6.53
N ALA A 176 -10.81 -14.27 -6.15
CA ALA A 176 -12.01 -15.10 -6.07
C ALA A 176 -12.97 -14.61 -4.98
N PRO A 177 -14.30 -14.83 -5.13
CA PRO A 177 -15.25 -14.64 -4.03
C PRO A 177 -14.83 -15.49 -2.84
N HIS A 178 -14.79 -14.92 -1.62
CA HIS A 178 -14.32 -15.61 -0.40
C HIS A 178 -12.90 -16.20 -0.54
N GLY A 179 -12.07 -15.65 -1.46
CA GLY A 179 -10.68 -16.03 -1.66
C GLY A 179 -9.72 -15.31 -0.74
N THR A 180 -8.69 -14.73 -1.33
CA THR A 180 -7.57 -14.07 -0.62
C THR A 180 -7.51 -12.55 -0.85
N GLY A 181 -8.58 -11.96 -1.39
CA GLY A 181 -8.60 -10.54 -1.75
C GLY A 181 -8.41 -9.60 -0.58
N ASP A 182 -8.85 -9.98 0.61
CA ASP A 182 -8.78 -9.24 1.86
C ASP A 182 -7.42 -9.31 2.57
N ILE A 183 -6.47 -10.11 2.08
CA ILE A 183 -5.13 -10.26 2.65
C ILE A 183 -4.03 -9.75 1.71
N LYS A 184 -2.88 -9.39 2.28
CA LYS A 184 -1.76 -8.84 1.51
C LYS A 184 -0.75 -9.93 1.11
N ALA A 185 -1.22 -10.86 0.28
CA ALA A 185 -0.48 -12.01 -0.22
C ALA A 185 0.07 -11.75 -1.63
N GLY A 186 1.31 -12.21 -1.88
CA GLY A 186 1.97 -12.04 -3.19
C GLY A 186 1.18 -12.62 -4.37
N LEU A 187 0.44 -13.71 -4.13
CA LEU A 187 -0.38 -14.38 -5.15
C LEU A 187 -1.46 -13.45 -5.76
N ASN A 188 -2.06 -12.54 -4.98
CA ASN A 188 -3.06 -11.59 -5.49
C ASN A 188 -2.46 -10.62 -6.50
N TYR A 189 -1.21 -10.23 -6.29
CA TYR A 189 -0.49 -9.31 -7.18
C TYR A 189 0.02 -10.03 -8.42
N ALA A 190 0.53 -11.24 -8.29
CA ALA A 190 0.93 -12.07 -9.44
C ALA A 190 -0.26 -12.33 -10.38
N MET A 191 -1.44 -12.60 -9.85
CA MET A 191 -2.68 -12.77 -10.61
C MET A 191 -3.04 -11.52 -11.43
N SER A 192 -2.75 -10.34 -10.93
CA SER A 192 -3.09 -9.06 -11.57
C SER A 192 -2.06 -8.60 -12.63
N LEU A 193 -0.90 -9.27 -12.76
CA LEU A 193 0.17 -8.82 -13.67
C LEU A 193 -0.25 -8.80 -15.13
N HIS A 194 -1.00 -9.80 -15.60
CA HIS A 194 -1.48 -9.81 -16.98
C HIS A 194 -2.39 -8.60 -17.25
N ASN A 195 -3.30 -8.33 -16.34
CA ASN A 195 -4.26 -7.23 -16.48
C ASN A 195 -3.61 -5.86 -16.55
N ILE A 196 -2.64 -5.58 -15.65
CA ILE A 196 -2.00 -4.26 -15.65
C ILE A 196 -1.10 -4.06 -16.87
N VAL A 197 -0.40 -5.11 -17.31
CA VAL A 197 0.40 -5.05 -18.55
C VAL A 197 -0.49 -4.81 -19.76
N ASP A 198 -1.64 -5.47 -19.83
CA ASP A 198 -2.59 -5.27 -20.93
C ASP A 198 -3.24 -3.88 -20.87
N ALA A 199 -3.60 -3.38 -19.67
CA ALA A 199 -4.08 -2.01 -19.49
C ALA A 199 -3.08 -0.98 -20.04
N HIS A 200 -1.83 -1.07 -19.63
CA HIS A 200 -0.77 -0.15 -20.10
C HIS A 200 -0.57 -0.20 -21.63
N LYS A 201 -0.61 -1.40 -22.24
CA LYS A 201 -0.52 -1.55 -23.71
C LYS A 201 -1.67 -0.87 -24.44
N ASN A 202 -2.83 -0.76 -23.79
CA ASN A 202 -4.02 -0.13 -24.35
C ASN A 202 -4.19 1.34 -23.90
N GLY A 203 -3.17 1.95 -23.27
CA GLY A 203 -3.15 3.37 -22.89
C GLY A 203 -3.91 3.71 -21.62
N PHE A 204 -4.17 2.73 -20.76
CA PHE A 204 -4.76 2.92 -19.44
C PHE A 204 -3.70 2.83 -18.34
N ASP A 205 -3.84 3.63 -17.28
CA ASP A 205 -2.88 3.65 -16.19
C ASP A 205 -3.14 2.53 -15.16
N GLU A 206 -4.39 2.09 -15.00
CA GLU A 206 -4.77 1.08 -14.02
C GLU A 206 -6.10 0.39 -14.39
N ASN A 207 -6.38 -0.74 -13.75
CA ASN A 207 -7.67 -1.44 -13.85
C ASN A 207 -8.50 -1.22 -12.57
N MET A 208 -9.78 -0.91 -12.75
CA MET A 208 -10.81 -0.99 -11.71
C MET A 208 -11.48 -2.37 -11.77
N TYR A 209 -11.54 -3.05 -10.65
CA TYR A 209 -12.15 -4.39 -10.57
C TYR A 209 -13.55 -4.31 -9.98
N LEU A 210 -14.40 -5.21 -10.48
CA LEU A 210 -15.75 -5.43 -9.96
C LEU A 210 -15.78 -6.68 -9.07
N ASP A 211 -16.87 -6.83 -8.32
CA ASP A 211 -17.09 -8.02 -7.51
C ASP A 211 -17.09 -9.28 -8.39
N PRO A 212 -16.33 -10.33 -8.03
CA PRO A 212 -16.13 -11.49 -8.91
C PRO A 212 -17.36 -12.41 -8.99
N LYS A 213 -18.42 -12.13 -8.22
CA LYS A 213 -19.67 -12.93 -8.24
C LYS A 213 -20.69 -12.41 -9.24
N THR A 214 -20.84 -11.09 -9.36
CA THR A 214 -21.92 -10.50 -10.18
C THR A 214 -21.42 -9.50 -11.22
N HIS A 215 -20.15 -9.08 -11.14
CA HIS A 215 -19.53 -8.03 -11.97
C HIS A 215 -20.39 -6.75 -12.01
N THR A 216 -20.97 -6.41 -10.86
CA THR A 216 -21.91 -5.29 -10.71
C THR A 216 -21.34 -4.20 -9.79
N TYR A 217 -20.68 -4.61 -8.71
CA TYR A 217 -20.24 -3.69 -7.68
C TYR A 217 -18.73 -3.43 -7.78
N ILE A 218 -18.36 -2.16 -7.66
CA ILE A 218 -16.96 -1.73 -7.66
C ILE A 218 -16.30 -2.21 -6.38
N GLU A 219 -15.08 -2.76 -6.49
CA GLU A 219 -14.26 -3.18 -5.36
C GLU A 219 -13.04 -2.28 -5.20
N GLU A 220 -11.93 -2.60 -5.83
CA GLU A 220 -10.69 -1.82 -5.75
C GLU A 220 -9.93 -1.90 -7.08
N THR A 221 -8.75 -1.30 -7.15
CA THR A 221 -7.84 -1.47 -8.29
C THR A 221 -6.78 -2.53 -8.01
N GLY A 222 -5.86 -2.75 -8.94
CA GLY A 222 -4.79 -3.73 -8.79
C GLY A 222 -3.90 -3.48 -7.58
N GLY A 223 -3.65 -2.22 -7.24
CA GLY A 223 -2.72 -1.84 -6.17
C GLY A 223 -3.27 -0.94 -5.08
N ALA A 224 -4.52 -0.46 -5.19
CA ALA A 224 -5.07 0.56 -4.29
C ALA A 224 -6.59 0.45 -4.10
N ASN A 225 -7.09 0.92 -2.96
CA ASN A 225 -8.53 1.12 -2.75
C ASN A 225 -9.02 2.38 -3.49
N ILE A 226 -10.33 2.59 -3.52
CA ILE A 226 -10.96 3.69 -4.26
C ILE A 226 -11.80 4.55 -3.31
N LEU A 227 -11.79 5.85 -3.57
CA LEU A 227 -12.68 6.85 -2.98
C LEU A 227 -13.44 7.56 -4.10
N PHE A 228 -14.71 7.84 -3.86
CA PHE A 228 -15.57 8.67 -4.71
C PHE A 228 -16.09 9.86 -3.91
N VAL A 229 -16.40 10.95 -4.60
CA VAL A 229 -17.03 12.13 -4.03
C VAL A 229 -18.36 12.35 -4.74
N THR A 230 -19.43 12.52 -3.98
CA THR A 230 -20.77 12.82 -4.51
C THR A 230 -20.95 14.32 -4.78
N LYS A 231 -22.06 14.68 -5.44
CA LYS A 231 -22.42 16.10 -5.73
C LYS A 231 -22.64 16.94 -4.46
N ASP A 232 -22.99 16.32 -3.35
CA ASP A 232 -23.14 16.93 -2.02
C ASP A 232 -21.89 16.79 -1.13
N ASN A 233 -20.73 16.51 -1.76
CA ASN A 233 -19.40 16.39 -1.13
C ASN A 233 -19.28 15.28 -0.08
N LYS A 234 -20.09 14.24 -0.13
CA LYS A 234 -19.88 13.04 0.68
C LYS A 234 -18.77 12.16 0.09
N ILE A 235 -18.01 11.52 0.94
CA ILE A 235 -17.06 10.48 0.55
C ILE A 235 -17.77 9.14 0.51
N VAL A 236 -17.65 8.42 -0.60
CA VAL A 236 -18.17 7.06 -0.74
C VAL A 236 -17.01 6.13 -1.09
N THR A 237 -16.92 4.99 -0.39
CA THR A 237 -15.86 4.00 -0.67
C THR A 237 -16.44 2.59 -0.64
N PRO A 238 -15.96 1.70 -1.51
CA PRO A 238 -16.44 0.32 -1.56
C PRO A 238 -16.24 -0.42 -0.24
N LYS A 239 -17.24 -1.23 0.13
CA LYS A 239 -17.18 -2.18 1.24
C LYS A 239 -17.46 -3.58 0.70
N SER A 240 -16.47 -4.46 0.81
CA SER A 240 -16.53 -5.86 0.38
C SER A 240 -15.58 -6.69 1.25
N ASP A 241 -15.86 -7.99 1.37
CA ASP A 241 -15.01 -8.95 2.08
C ASP A 241 -13.84 -9.45 1.20
N SER A 242 -13.76 -8.99 -0.06
CA SER A 242 -12.69 -9.36 -1.01
C SER A 242 -11.72 -8.22 -1.32
N ILE A 243 -11.85 -7.05 -0.69
CA ILE A 243 -10.91 -5.92 -0.84
C ILE A 243 -9.93 -5.83 0.33
N LEU A 244 -8.72 -5.38 0.02
CA LEU A 244 -7.70 -5.20 1.05
C LEU A 244 -8.14 -4.11 2.06
N PRO A 245 -8.06 -4.37 3.40
CA PRO A 245 -8.33 -3.36 4.43
C PRO A 245 -7.20 -2.32 4.47
N SER A 246 -7.26 -1.33 3.57
CA SER A 246 -6.23 -0.30 3.41
C SER A 246 -6.10 0.58 4.64
N ILE A 247 -4.87 0.75 5.12
CA ILE A 247 -4.55 1.67 6.23
C ILE A 247 -4.76 3.11 5.78
N THR A 248 -4.36 3.45 4.54
CA THR A 248 -4.57 4.79 3.98
C THR A 248 -6.05 5.11 3.86
N ARG A 249 -6.88 4.20 3.32
CA ARG A 249 -8.33 4.41 3.23
C ARG A 249 -8.95 4.65 4.61
N ARG A 250 -8.66 3.79 5.60
CA ARG A 250 -9.16 3.97 6.98
C ARG A 250 -8.74 5.32 7.56
N SER A 251 -7.51 5.74 7.31
CA SER A 251 -7.01 7.04 7.77
C SER A 251 -7.70 8.20 7.05
N LEU A 252 -7.95 8.10 5.75
CA LEU A 252 -8.68 9.10 4.99
C LEU A 252 -10.15 9.22 5.40
N VAL A 253 -10.80 8.11 5.76
CA VAL A 253 -12.14 8.12 6.36
C VAL A 253 -12.16 8.87 7.69
N ASP A 254 -11.18 8.65 8.54
CA ASP A 254 -11.03 9.40 9.80
C ASP A 254 -10.74 10.88 9.55
N VAL A 255 -9.87 11.20 8.59
CA VAL A 255 -9.54 12.58 8.20
C VAL A 255 -10.78 13.29 7.65
N ALA A 256 -11.54 12.67 6.76
CA ALA A 256 -12.78 13.22 6.22
C ALA A 256 -13.74 13.63 7.33
N LYS A 257 -13.96 12.73 8.30
CA LYS A 257 -14.90 12.96 9.40
C LYS A 257 -14.40 13.98 10.44
N LYS A 258 -13.15 13.85 10.88
CA LYS A 258 -12.64 14.57 12.06
C LYS A 258 -12.01 15.92 11.72
N TYR A 259 -11.40 16.07 10.54
CA TYR A 259 -10.69 17.28 10.12
C TYR A 259 -11.50 18.12 9.14
N LEU A 260 -12.26 17.47 8.25
CA LEU A 260 -12.98 18.14 7.18
C LEU A 260 -14.49 18.19 7.42
N GLY A 261 -15.02 17.50 8.43
CA GLY A 261 -16.46 17.48 8.76
C GLY A 261 -17.33 16.86 7.66
N LEU A 262 -16.74 15.99 6.81
CA LEU A 262 -17.44 15.36 5.70
C LEU A 262 -18.15 14.07 6.13
N GLU A 263 -19.31 13.80 5.54
CA GLU A 263 -19.96 12.51 5.65
C GLU A 263 -19.21 11.44 4.85
N VAL A 264 -19.16 10.22 5.39
CA VAL A 264 -18.51 9.08 4.73
C VAL A 264 -19.43 7.87 4.76
N GLU A 265 -19.66 7.30 3.58
CA GLU A 265 -20.41 6.07 3.39
C GLU A 265 -19.46 4.93 2.94
N GLU A 266 -19.43 3.85 3.71
CA GLU A 266 -18.76 2.60 3.32
C GLU A 266 -19.84 1.60 2.91
N ARG A 267 -20.03 1.39 1.61
CA ARG A 267 -21.11 0.56 1.07
C ARG A 267 -20.74 -0.12 -0.25
N LYS A 268 -21.57 -1.01 -0.73
CA LYS A 268 -21.50 -1.47 -2.12
C LYS A 268 -21.83 -0.31 -3.06
N ILE A 269 -21.08 -0.19 -4.14
CA ILE A 269 -21.23 0.85 -5.16
C ILE A 269 -21.49 0.15 -6.49
N ASN A 270 -22.68 0.33 -7.05
CA ASN A 270 -22.97 -0.21 -8.37
C ASN A 270 -22.18 0.58 -9.43
N LYS A 271 -21.60 -0.09 -10.42
CA LYS A 271 -20.84 0.59 -11.49
C LYS A 271 -21.70 1.60 -12.27
N GLU A 272 -23.00 1.41 -12.31
CA GLU A 272 -23.92 2.34 -12.97
C GLU A 272 -24.02 3.71 -12.23
N GLU A 273 -23.55 3.80 -10.96
CA GLU A 273 -23.47 5.06 -10.21
C GLU A 273 -22.29 5.93 -10.64
N LEU A 274 -21.33 5.39 -11.40
CA LEU A 274 -20.10 6.13 -11.76
C LEU A 274 -20.34 7.53 -12.35
N PRO A 275 -21.36 7.77 -13.22
CA PRO A 275 -21.65 9.09 -13.74
C PRO A 275 -22.18 10.10 -12.72
N ASP A 276 -22.58 9.66 -11.53
CA ASP A 276 -23.15 10.52 -10.49
C ASP A 276 -22.08 11.12 -9.56
N PHE A 277 -20.86 10.58 -9.58
CA PHE A 277 -19.75 11.09 -8.79
C PHE A 277 -19.06 12.29 -9.45
N THR A 278 -18.57 13.22 -8.62
CA THR A 278 -17.86 14.43 -9.05
C THR A 278 -16.35 14.26 -9.06
N GLU A 279 -15.82 13.43 -8.15
CA GLU A 279 -14.39 13.13 -8.05
C GLU A 279 -14.23 11.62 -7.78
N CYS A 280 -13.11 11.08 -8.25
CA CYS A 280 -12.68 9.72 -7.95
C CYS A 280 -11.17 9.70 -7.72
N GLY A 281 -10.70 8.84 -6.83
CA GLY A 281 -9.26 8.67 -6.60
C GLY A 281 -8.90 7.31 -6.03
N LEU A 282 -7.73 6.83 -6.42
CA LEU A 282 -7.07 5.69 -5.79
C LEU A 282 -6.47 6.12 -4.46
N CYS A 283 -6.48 5.26 -3.45
CA CYS A 283 -5.80 5.55 -2.19
C CYS A 283 -4.96 4.36 -1.68
N GLY A 284 -3.71 4.67 -1.34
CA GLY A 284 -2.76 3.67 -0.85
C GLY A 284 -1.46 4.28 -0.35
N THR A 285 -0.61 3.47 0.28
CA THR A 285 0.65 3.93 0.88
C THR A 285 1.59 4.59 -0.14
N ALA A 286 1.63 4.08 -1.37
CA ALA A 286 2.58 4.57 -2.37
C ALA A 286 2.30 6.01 -2.78
N ALA A 287 1.06 6.33 -3.15
CA ALA A 287 0.67 7.61 -3.73
C ALA A 287 -0.16 8.49 -2.77
N VAL A 288 -0.60 7.97 -1.62
CA VAL A 288 -1.59 8.58 -0.71
C VAL A 288 -2.96 8.66 -1.38
N ILE A 289 -3.16 9.60 -2.29
CA ILE A 289 -4.29 9.64 -3.23
C ILE A 289 -3.74 9.93 -4.63
N SER A 290 -4.24 9.21 -5.63
CA SER A 290 -4.06 9.51 -7.05
C SER A 290 -5.42 9.80 -7.65
N PRO A 291 -5.68 10.99 -8.17
CA PRO A 291 -6.96 11.33 -8.76
C PRO A 291 -7.21 10.51 -10.04
N ILE A 292 -8.46 10.17 -10.28
CA ILE A 292 -8.93 9.57 -11.53
C ILE A 292 -9.80 10.61 -12.23
N GLY A 293 -9.42 10.97 -13.45
CA GLY A 293 -10.19 11.92 -14.26
C GLY A 293 -11.14 11.24 -15.25
N LYS A 294 -10.80 10.00 -15.66
CA LYS A 294 -11.58 9.24 -16.63
C LYS A 294 -11.62 7.75 -16.28
N ILE A 295 -12.83 7.17 -16.40
CA ILE A 295 -13.08 5.73 -16.27
C ILE A 295 -13.64 5.23 -17.61
N VAL A 296 -13.15 4.10 -18.10
CA VAL A 296 -13.63 3.50 -19.37
C VAL A 296 -14.25 2.13 -19.08
N ASP A 297 -15.54 1.99 -19.40
CA ASP A 297 -16.29 0.73 -19.31
C ASP A 297 -16.60 0.25 -20.75
N HIS A 298 -15.84 -0.73 -21.25
CA HIS A 298 -16.04 -1.34 -22.59
C HIS A 298 -16.17 -0.31 -23.72
N GLY A 299 -15.28 0.68 -23.73
CA GLY A 299 -15.29 1.76 -24.72
C GLY A 299 -16.21 2.92 -24.41
N LYS A 300 -17.08 2.81 -23.38
CA LYS A 300 -17.87 3.94 -22.86
C LYS A 300 -17.02 4.76 -21.91
N GLU A 301 -16.71 5.99 -22.30
CA GLU A 301 -15.97 6.93 -21.43
C GLU A 301 -16.90 7.57 -20.41
N ILE A 302 -16.45 7.59 -19.16
CA ILE A 302 -17.07 8.28 -18.03
C ILE A 302 -16.05 9.30 -17.54
N CYS A 303 -16.23 10.56 -17.93
CA CYS A 303 -15.35 11.66 -17.51
C CYS A 303 -15.88 12.24 -16.19
N LEU A 304 -15.01 12.29 -15.18
CA LEU A 304 -15.33 12.90 -13.89
C LEU A 304 -15.34 14.43 -14.04
N PRO A 305 -16.26 15.15 -13.39
CA PRO A 305 -16.28 16.62 -13.39
C PRO A 305 -14.98 17.27 -12.90
N SER A 306 -14.19 16.60 -12.05
CA SER A 306 -12.85 17.04 -11.63
C SER A 306 -11.84 17.14 -12.78
N GLY A 307 -12.08 16.43 -13.91
CA GLY A 307 -11.26 16.52 -15.11
C GLY A 307 -9.93 15.80 -15.04
N MET A 308 -9.08 16.08 -16.06
CA MET A 308 -7.77 15.46 -16.25
C MET A 308 -6.59 16.40 -15.94
N ASP A 309 -6.84 17.61 -15.47
CA ASP A 309 -5.79 18.61 -15.26
C ASP A 309 -5.22 18.59 -13.84
N ASP A 310 -6.06 18.43 -12.82
CA ASP A 310 -5.64 18.47 -11.42
C ASP A 310 -6.59 17.63 -10.52
N PHE A 311 -6.32 17.60 -9.25
CA PHE A 311 -7.23 17.04 -8.24
C PHE A 311 -8.57 17.78 -8.21
N GLY A 312 -9.64 17.01 -7.96
CA GLY A 312 -10.86 17.62 -7.43
C GLY A 312 -10.63 18.19 -6.02
N PRO A 313 -11.35 19.27 -5.66
CA PRO A 313 -11.09 20.02 -4.43
C PRO A 313 -11.22 19.19 -3.15
N VAL A 314 -12.15 18.24 -3.09
CA VAL A 314 -12.37 17.42 -1.89
C VAL A 314 -11.23 16.42 -1.71
N LEU A 315 -10.84 15.70 -2.77
CA LEU A 315 -9.71 14.75 -2.72
C LEU A 315 -8.39 15.49 -2.47
N LYS A 316 -8.22 16.71 -2.98
CA LYS A 316 -7.04 17.56 -2.70
C LYS A 316 -6.95 17.88 -1.22
N ASN A 317 -8.05 18.30 -0.60
CA ASN A 317 -8.09 18.60 0.84
C ASN A 317 -7.78 17.35 1.68
N LEU A 318 -8.30 16.20 1.30
CA LEU A 318 -7.98 14.93 1.96
C LEU A 318 -6.47 14.58 1.85
N TYR A 319 -5.92 14.73 0.65
CA TYR A 319 -4.50 14.50 0.38
C TYR A 319 -3.61 15.43 1.21
N ASP A 320 -3.89 16.73 1.18
CA ASP A 320 -3.11 17.75 1.89
C ASP A 320 -3.18 17.57 3.41
N THR A 321 -4.36 17.23 3.93
CA THR A 321 -4.57 16.99 5.35
C THR A 321 -3.81 15.73 5.81
N LEU A 322 -3.95 14.61 5.11
CA LEU A 322 -3.25 13.38 5.52
C LEU A 322 -1.74 13.52 5.39
N THR A 323 -1.24 14.11 4.30
CA THR A 323 0.22 14.37 4.17
C THR A 323 0.72 15.39 5.18
N GLY A 324 -0.12 16.38 5.52
CA GLY A 324 0.17 17.32 6.61
C GLY A 324 0.38 16.64 7.95
N ILE A 325 -0.46 15.67 8.29
CA ILE A 325 -0.34 14.82 9.48
C ILE A 325 0.94 13.99 9.42
N GLN A 326 1.19 13.30 8.30
CA GLN A 326 2.34 12.42 8.12
C GLN A 326 3.69 13.16 8.24
N MET A 327 3.73 14.43 7.82
CA MET A 327 4.94 15.26 7.81
C MET A 327 5.01 16.25 8.98
N GLY A 328 4.12 16.13 9.97
CA GLY A 328 4.15 16.95 11.19
C GLY A 328 3.72 18.40 11.03
N ARG A 329 3.06 18.77 9.91
CA ARG A 329 2.45 20.10 9.70
C ARG A 329 1.11 20.26 10.40
N LEU A 330 0.40 19.15 10.61
CA LEU A 330 -0.88 19.10 11.31
C LEU A 330 -0.77 18.15 12.49
N GLU A 331 -1.50 18.43 13.56
CA GLU A 331 -1.58 17.56 14.73
C GLU A 331 -2.19 16.21 14.33
N ALA A 332 -1.54 15.14 14.75
CA ALA A 332 -1.97 13.78 14.47
C ALA A 332 -2.90 13.25 15.58
N PRO A 333 -3.89 12.41 15.25
CA PRO A 333 -4.57 11.63 16.28
C PRO A 333 -3.58 10.78 17.08
N ALA A 334 -3.87 10.53 18.35
CA ALA A 334 -3.02 9.71 19.20
C ALA A 334 -2.72 8.34 18.58
N GLY A 335 -1.47 7.93 18.60
CA GLY A 335 -1.00 6.64 18.09
C GLY A 335 -0.82 6.58 16.56
N TRP A 336 -1.06 7.67 15.81
CA TRP A 336 -0.84 7.63 14.36
C TRP A 336 0.62 7.82 13.95
N ILE A 337 1.34 8.63 14.69
CA ILE A 337 2.75 8.94 14.42
C ILE A 337 3.64 8.23 15.45
N TYR A 338 4.60 7.49 14.95
CA TYR A 338 5.66 6.84 15.72
C TYR A 338 6.97 7.55 15.44
N GLU A 339 7.48 8.29 16.43
CA GLU A 339 8.78 8.95 16.34
C GLU A 339 9.89 7.91 16.44
N ILE A 340 10.82 7.95 15.48
CA ILE A 340 11.96 7.03 15.41
C ILE A 340 13.22 7.71 15.94
N CYS A 341 13.55 8.90 15.47
CA CYS A 341 14.69 9.71 15.90
C CYS A 341 14.59 11.16 15.39
#